data_53798a5e853d79a22c6ab3fe7d712448
#
_entry.id   53798a5e853d79a22c6ab3fe7d712448
#
_cell.length_a   1.000
_cell.length_b   1.000
_cell.length_c   1.000
_cell.angle_alpha   90.00
_cell.angle_beta   90.00
_cell.angle_gamma   90.00
#
_symmetry.space_group_name_H-M   'P 1'
#
loop_
_entity.id
_entity.type
_entity.pdbx_description
1 polymer ?
#
loop_
_entity_poly.entity_id
_entity_poly.type
_entity_poly.pdbx_seq_one_letter_code
_entity_poly.pdbx_strand_id
1 'polypeptide(L)'
;MIIPHHNILPKIHETTFVAPSADIIGDVEIGAHSSVWFQCVIRGDVHNIKIGGRTNIQDHSMLHVTRKVSPLRIGDDVTVGHRVTLHGCTIGNRVLIGMGAIVMDDAEIGDDCMIGAGALVTKGSKVPNGQLIFGAPAKVVRPLTDEELAFLKKSAANYVEDAMEYYCYVHGPSRLGDDKTDLEDFSDEHS
;
A
#
# COMPACT_ATOMS: atom_id res chain seq x y z
N MET A 1 16.47 -2.55 2.45
CA MET A 1 17.18 -3.80 2.04
C MET A 1 16.16 -4.91 1.79
N ILE A 2 16.48 -5.88 0.91
CA ILE A 2 15.68 -7.11 0.73
C ILE A 2 16.38 -8.21 1.54
N ILE A 3 15.74 -8.71 2.59
CA ILE A 3 16.35 -9.57 3.60
C ILE A 3 15.61 -10.90 3.68
N PRO A 4 16.28 -12.04 3.46
CA PRO A 4 15.66 -13.35 3.67
C PRO A 4 15.46 -13.63 5.16
N HIS A 5 14.38 -14.35 5.50
CA HIS A 5 14.15 -14.90 6.83
C HIS A 5 13.80 -16.38 6.72
N HIS A 6 14.50 -17.27 7.47
CA HIS A 6 14.38 -18.74 7.33
C HIS A 6 14.41 -19.24 5.87
N ASN A 7 15.35 -18.69 5.06
CA ASN A 7 15.51 -19.00 3.62
C ASN A 7 14.32 -18.59 2.72
N ILE A 8 13.37 -17.80 3.24
CA ILE A 8 12.29 -17.21 2.45
C ILE A 8 12.72 -15.81 2.06
N LEU A 9 12.86 -15.57 0.76
CA LEU A 9 13.17 -14.27 0.18
C LEU A 9 11.88 -13.58 -0.24
N PRO A 10 11.71 -12.27 -0.01
CA PRO A 10 10.59 -11.51 -0.55
C PRO A 10 10.45 -11.66 -2.06
N LYS A 11 9.21 -11.83 -2.53
CA LYS A 11 8.84 -11.88 -3.94
C LYS A 11 8.27 -10.53 -4.34
N ILE A 12 9.05 -9.77 -5.08
CA ILE A 12 8.70 -8.43 -5.50
C ILE A 12 8.62 -8.43 -7.03
N HIS A 13 7.51 -7.93 -7.58
CA HIS A 13 7.35 -7.83 -9.02
C HIS A 13 8.39 -6.87 -9.60
N GLU A 14 8.92 -7.15 -10.78
CA GLU A 14 10.01 -6.39 -11.41
C GLU A 14 9.68 -4.91 -11.68
N THR A 15 8.40 -4.58 -11.89
CA THR A 15 7.92 -3.20 -12.07
C THR A 15 7.67 -2.45 -10.76
N THR A 16 7.96 -3.07 -9.61
CA THR A 16 7.74 -2.44 -8.30
C THR A 16 8.90 -1.54 -7.93
N PHE A 17 8.64 -0.28 -7.59
CA PHE A 17 9.64 0.60 -7.02
C PHE A 17 9.85 0.28 -5.52
N VAL A 18 11.10 0.09 -5.14
CA VAL A 18 11.50 -0.03 -3.73
C VAL A 18 12.59 0.99 -3.43
N ALA A 19 12.29 1.94 -2.58
CA ALA A 19 13.27 2.95 -2.16
C ALA A 19 14.50 2.30 -1.50
N PRO A 20 15.72 2.80 -1.75
CA PRO A 20 16.96 2.21 -1.23
C PRO A 20 17.02 2.08 0.30
N SER A 21 16.27 2.94 1.02
CA SER A 21 16.20 2.93 2.48
C SER A 21 15.02 2.11 3.05
N ALA A 22 14.25 1.43 2.22
CA ALA A 22 13.18 0.53 2.69
C ALA A 22 13.73 -0.86 3.03
N ASP A 23 13.15 -1.49 4.06
CA ASP A 23 13.48 -2.85 4.48
C ASP A 23 12.29 -3.78 4.24
N ILE A 24 12.49 -4.84 3.43
CA ILE A 24 11.47 -5.86 3.15
C ILE A 24 12.06 -7.21 3.55
N ILE A 25 11.40 -7.90 4.49
CA ILE A 25 11.98 -9.03 5.22
C ILE A 25 11.06 -10.24 5.18
N GLY A 26 11.58 -11.40 4.76
CA GLY A 26 10.92 -12.71 4.90
C GLY A 26 9.80 -12.95 3.90
N ASP A 27 8.69 -13.55 4.36
CA ASP A 27 7.56 -13.98 3.51
C ASP A 27 6.65 -12.81 3.12
N VAL A 28 7.12 -12.04 2.14
CA VAL A 28 6.43 -10.86 1.59
C VAL A 28 6.26 -11.04 0.09
N GLU A 29 5.05 -10.82 -0.42
CA GLU A 29 4.75 -10.74 -1.86
C GLU A 29 4.23 -9.34 -2.19
N ILE A 30 4.77 -8.69 -3.25
CA ILE A 30 4.36 -7.37 -3.72
C ILE A 30 4.04 -7.43 -5.20
N GLY A 31 2.83 -6.98 -5.57
CA GLY A 31 2.30 -7.01 -6.93
C GLY A 31 2.86 -5.90 -7.83
N ALA A 32 2.54 -5.99 -9.12
CA ALA A 32 3.03 -5.12 -10.19
C ALA A 32 2.68 -3.64 -9.96
N HIS A 33 3.57 -2.74 -10.42
CA HIS A 33 3.42 -1.28 -10.39
C HIS A 33 3.16 -0.71 -8.99
N SER A 34 3.49 -1.47 -7.94
CA SER A 34 3.41 -1.00 -6.57
C SER A 34 4.68 -0.25 -6.17
N SER A 35 4.63 0.48 -5.06
CA SER A 35 5.78 1.24 -4.59
C SER A 35 5.93 1.18 -3.07
N VAL A 36 7.18 1.03 -2.62
CA VAL A 36 7.56 1.07 -1.20
C VAL A 36 8.54 2.21 -1.01
N TRP A 37 8.10 3.24 -0.33
CA TRP A 37 8.81 4.49 -0.19
C TRP A 37 9.85 4.48 0.94
N PHE A 38 10.46 5.64 1.19
CA PHE A 38 11.66 5.73 2.01
C PHE A 38 11.40 5.36 3.47
N GLN A 39 12.33 4.60 4.06
CA GLN A 39 12.34 4.19 5.47
C GLN A 39 11.10 3.37 5.89
N CYS A 40 10.41 2.74 4.95
CA CYS A 40 9.38 1.76 5.26
C CYS A 40 10.00 0.46 5.76
N VAL A 41 9.30 -0.23 6.67
CA VAL A 41 9.64 -1.58 7.10
C VAL A 41 8.46 -2.52 6.85
N ILE A 42 8.67 -3.55 6.02
CA ILE A 42 7.68 -4.60 5.74
C ILE A 42 8.28 -5.92 6.20
N ARG A 43 7.77 -6.47 7.31
CA ARG A 43 8.38 -7.62 7.95
C ARG A 43 7.42 -8.81 8.09
N GLY A 44 7.59 -9.79 7.17
CA GLY A 44 6.88 -11.07 7.13
C GLY A 44 7.72 -12.21 7.72
N ASP A 45 8.18 -12.06 8.96
CA ASP A 45 9.07 -13.01 9.63
C ASP A 45 8.34 -14.12 10.39
N VAL A 46 7.12 -13.87 10.86
CA VAL A 46 6.33 -14.80 11.68
C VAL A 46 4.99 -15.18 11.07
N HIS A 47 4.59 -14.51 9.98
CA HIS A 47 3.49 -14.84 9.07
C HIS A 47 3.71 -14.12 7.74
N ASN A 48 2.91 -14.44 6.71
CA ASN A 48 3.08 -13.82 5.39
C ASN A 48 2.36 -12.47 5.26
N ILE A 49 2.93 -11.62 4.39
CA ILE A 49 2.37 -10.35 3.95
C ILE A 49 2.15 -10.43 2.44
N LYS A 50 0.95 -10.03 1.97
CA LYS A 50 0.66 -9.90 0.54
C LYS A 50 0.14 -8.50 0.25
N ILE A 51 0.74 -7.86 -0.74
CA ILE A 51 0.41 -6.53 -1.23
C ILE A 51 0.06 -6.66 -2.71
N GLY A 52 -1.09 -6.16 -3.10
CA GLY A 52 -1.59 -6.17 -4.47
C GLY A 52 -0.80 -5.26 -5.42
N GLY A 53 -1.30 -5.10 -6.63
CA GLY A 53 -0.73 -4.22 -7.65
C GLY A 53 -1.14 -2.76 -7.49
N ARG A 54 -0.37 -1.83 -8.07
CA ARG A 54 -0.62 -0.36 -8.05
C ARG A 54 -0.90 0.20 -6.65
N THR A 55 -0.29 -0.44 -5.64
CA THR A 55 -0.44 -0.09 -4.23
C THR A 55 0.82 0.60 -3.74
N ASN A 56 0.67 1.76 -3.09
CA ASN A 56 1.79 2.52 -2.58
C ASN A 56 1.85 2.50 -1.05
N ILE A 57 3.06 2.25 -0.51
CA ILE A 57 3.36 2.26 0.91
C ILE A 57 4.29 3.44 1.16
N GLN A 58 3.72 4.55 1.69
CA GLN A 58 4.44 5.80 1.82
C GLN A 58 5.39 5.81 3.03
N ASP A 59 6.28 6.80 3.02
CA ASP A 59 7.44 6.92 3.89
C ASP A 59 7.17 6.63 5.37
N HIS A 60 8.12 5.96 6.01
CA HIS A 60 8.10 5.62 7.44
C HIS A 60 6.96 4.70 7.88
N SER A 61 6.27 4.03 6.94
CA SER A 61 5.20 3.10 7.31
C SER A 61 5.76 1.76 7.78
N MET A 62 5.04 1.13 8.74
CA MET A 62 5.39 -0.15 9.34
C MET A 62 4.30 -1.19 9.07
N LEU A 63 4.66 -2.27 8.39
CA LEU A 63 3.79 -3.40 8.07
C LEU A 63 4.30 -4.66 8.76
N HIS A 64 3.48 -5.26 9.62
CA HIS A 64 3.85 -6.45 10.36
C HIS A 64 2.66 -7.39 10.59
N VAL A 65 2.90 -8.51 11.23
CA VAL A 65 1.98 -9.65 11.36
C VAL A 65 2.05 -10.28 12.74
N THR A 66 0.96 -10.93 13.17
CA THR A 66 0.97 -11.74 14.38
C THR A 66 1.35 -13.19 14.08
N ARG A 67 2.27 -13.73 14.84
CA ARG A 67 2.85 -15.07 14.69
C ARG A 67 1.77 -16.15 14.50
N LYS A 68 1.74 -16.76 13.30
CA LYS A 68 0.87 -17.86 12.90
C LYS A 68 -0.64 -17.64 13.12
N VAL A 69 -1.08 -16.38 13.35
CA VAL A 69 -2.47 -16.04 13.64
C VAL A 69 -3.03 -15.09 12.59
N SER A 70 -2.48 -13.88 12.52
CA SER A 70 -3.04 -12.81 11.70
C SER A 70 -2.04 -12.40 10.60
N PRO A 71 -2.23 -12.86 9.36
CA PRO A 71 -1.47 -12.39 8.20
C PRO A 71 -1.87 -10.96 7.82
N LEU A 72 -1.07 -10.29 7.01
CA LEU A 72 -1.42 -9.01 6.43
C LEU A 72 -1.78 -9.18 4.95
N ARG A 73 -2.94 -8.64 4.57
CA ARG A 73 -3.43 -8.60 3.19
C ARG A 73 -3.77 -7.16 2.80
N ILE A 74 -3.25 -6.72 1.68
CA ILE A 74 -3.54 -5.40 1.11
C ILE A 74 -3.91 -5.63 -0.35
N GLY A 75 -5.05 -5.11 -0.77
CA GLY A 75 -5.56 -5.24 -2.14
C GLY A 75 -4.81 -4.38 -3.16
N ASP A 76 -5.43 -4.25 -4.32
CA ASP A 76 -4.94 -3.44 -5.43
C ASP A 76 -5.38 -1.97 -5.28
N ASP A 77 -4.62 -1.05 -5.89
CA ASP A 77 -4.94 0.38 -5.94
C ASP A 77 -5.07 1.02 -4.54
N VAL A 78 -4.29 0.55 -3.57
CA VAL A 78 -4.33 1.05 -2.19
C VAL A 78 -3.28 2.14 -1.97
N THR A 79 -3.70 3.25 -1.36
CA THR A 79 -2.79 4.30 -0.88
C THR A 79 -2.61 4.19 0.63
N VAL A 80 -1.43 3.77 1.06
CA VAL A 80 -1.03 3.75 2.47
C VAL A 80 -0.21 5.01 2.76
N GLY A 81 -0.81 5.98 3.44
CA GLY A 81 -0.20 7.27 3.75
C GLY A 81 1.04 7.16 4.66
N HIS A 82 1.77 8.27 4.75
CA HIS A 82 3.00 8.32 5.54
C HIS A 82 2.79 7.92 7.01
N ARG A 83 3.75 7.21 7.61
CA ARG A 83 3.77 6.81 9.03
C ARG A 83 2.58 5.94 9.46
N VAL A 84 1.97 5.21 8.52
CA VAL A 84 0.89 4.27 8.84
C VAL A 84 1.45 3.00 9.47
N THR A 85 0.72 2.43 10.42
CA THR A 85 1.01 1.08 10.97
C THR A 85 -0.11 0.13 10.59
N LEU A 86 0.22 -0.92 9.83
CA LEU A 86 -0.68 -2.03 9.52
C LEU A 86 -0.18 -3.30 10.20
N HIS A 87 -0.99 -3.88 11.05
CA HIS A 87 -0.59 -5.08 11.79
C HIS A 87 -1.66 -6.16 11.67
N GLY A 88 -1.34 -7.27 10.97
CA GLY A 88 -2.17 -8.46 10.90
C GLY A 88 -3.61 -8.24 10.45
N CYS A 89 -3.85 -7.33 9.51
CA CYS A 89 -5.19 -6.93 9.05
C CYS A 89 -5.43 -7.25 7.57
N THR A 90 -6.66 -7.07 7.11
CA THR A 90 -7.05 -7.18 5.70
C THR A 90 -7.59 -5.83 5.22
N ILE A 91 -6.99 -5.32 4.15
CA ILE A 91 -7.37 -4.10 3.45
C ILE A 91 -7.85 -4.48 2.06
N GLY A 92 -9.05 -4.08 1.69
CA GLY A 92 -9.63 -4.28 0.36
C GLY A 92 -8.95 -3.46 -0.73
N ASN A 93 -9.57 -3.41 -1.89
CA ASN A 93 -9.07 -2.67 -3.04
C ASN A 93 -9.50 -1.19 -3.01
N ARG A 94 -8.72 -0.29 -3.63
CA ARG A 94 -9.05 1.14 -3.74
C ARG A 94 -9.34 1.78 -2.36
N VAL A 95 -8.47 1.47 -1.40
CA VAL A 95 -8.56 2.03 -0.06
C VAL A 95 -7.49 3.10 0.13
N LEU A 96 -7.87 4.23 0.71
CA LEU A 96 -6.91 5.22 1.18
C LEU A 96 -6.80 5.17 2.70
N ILE A 97 -5.60 4.98 3.21
CA ILE A 97 -5.29 4.99 4.62
C ILE A 97 -4.52 6.28 4.94
N GLY A 98 -5.16 7.19 5.65
CA GLY A 98 -4.62 8.49 5.99
C GLY A 98 -3.36 8.42 6.83
N MET A 99 -2.51 9.44 6.71
CA MET A 99 -1.23 9.55 7.40
C MET A 99 -1.32 9.29 8.91
N GLY A 100 -0.41 8.48 9.43
CA GLY A 100 -0.32 8.18 10.87
C GLY A 100 -1.45 7.30 11.42
N ALA A 101 -2.32 6.74 10.56
CA ALA A 101 -3.36 5.82 11.02
C ALA A 101 -2.74 4.48 11.47
N ILE A 102 -3.44 3.79 12.37
CA ILE A 102 -3.08 2.47 12.88
C ILE A 102 -4.24 1.52 12.64
N VAL A 103 -3.99 0.39 11.97
CA VAL A 103 -4.96 -0.67 11.76
C VAL A 103 -4.42 -1.95 12.42
N MET A 104 -5.18 -2.45 13.40
CA MET A 104 -4.78 -3.56 14.26
C MET A 104 -5.21 -4.92 13.71
N ASP A 105 -4.69 -5.99 14.36
CA ASP A 105 -4.93 -7.39 14.00
C ASP A 105 -6.41 -7.70 13.75
N ASP A 106 -6.64 -8.57 12.77
CA ASP A 106 -7.96 -9.11 12.44
C ASP A 106 -9.00 -8.04 12.03
N ALA A 107 -8.57 -6.78 11.85
CA ALA A 107 -9.43 -5.78 11.24
C ALA A 107 -9.60 -6.06 9.74
N GLU A 108 -10.83 -5.93 9.26
CA GLU A 108 -11.20 -6.11 7.86
C GLU A 108 -11.79 -4.81 7.32
N ILE A 109 -11.11 -4.20 6.37
CA ILE A 109 -11.55 -2.98 5.68
C ILE A 109 -12.00 -3.38 4.28
N GLY A 110 -13.26 -3.10 3.96
CA GLY A 110 -13.82 -3.39 2.64
C GLY A 110 -13.23 -2.52 1.53
N ASP A 111 -13.63 -2.80 0.30
CA ASP A 111 -13.23 -2.03 -0.88
C ASP A 111 -13.76 -0.59 -0.84
N ASP A 112 -13.09 0.30 -1.57
CA ASP A 112 -13.54 1.68 -1.76
C ASP A 112 -13.74 2.46 -0.45
N CYS A 113 -12.84 2.27 0.52
CA CYS A 113 -12.89 2.92 1.83
C CYS A 113 -11.82 4.00 2.01
N MET A 114 -12.11 4.96 2.87
CA MET A 114 -11.16 5.98 3.29
C MET A 114 -11.02 5.99 4.82
N ILE A 115 -9.80 5.77 5.31
CA ILE A 115 -9.45 5.89 6.72
C ILE A 115 -8.79 7.24 6.93
N GLY A 116 -9.35 8.08 7.80
CA GLY A 116 -8.82 9.41 8.08
C GLY A 116 -7.47 9.39 8.79
N ALA A 117 -6.71 10.46 8.63
CA ALA A 117 -5.39 10.60 9.24
C ALA A 117 -5.46 10.45 10.78
N GLY A 118 -4.48 9.74 11.37
CA GLY A 118 -4.39 9.50 12.80
C GLY A 118 -5.48 8.59 13.38
N ALA A 119 -6.29 7.94 12.55
CA ALA A 119 -7.33 7.04 13.02
C ALA A 119 -6.76 5.76 13.64
N LEU A 120 -7.40 5.24 14.69
CA LEU A 120 -7.07 3.96 15.33
C LEU A 120 -8.18 2.95 15.06
N VAL A 121 -8.00 2.10 14.05
CA VAL A 121 -8.89 0.96 13.79
C VAL A 121 -8.49 -0.18 14.70
N THR A 122 -9.35 -0.51 15.65
CA THR A 122 -9.07 -1.50 16.68
C THR A 122 -9.16 -2.92 16.16
N LYS A 123 -8.56 -3.85 16.90
CA LYS A 123 -8.54 -5.28 16.58
C LYS A 123 -9.95 -5.82 16.28
N GLY A 124 -10.07 -6.62 15.22
CA GLY A 124 -11.29 -7.30 14.82
C GLY A 124 -12.40 -6.38 14.29
N SER A 125 -12.12 -5.10 14.05
CA SER A 125 -13.08 -4.19 13.42
C SER A 125 -13.45 -4.66 12.03
N LYS A 126 -14.74 -4.58 11.67
CA LYS A 126 -15.23 -4.90 10.33
C LYS A 126 -15.89 -3.69 9.71
N VAL A 127 -15.32 -3.22 8.62
CA VAL A 127 -15.78 -2.05 7.87
C VAL A 127 -16.32 -2.50 6.51
N PRO A 128 -17.59 -2.26 6.19
CA PRO A 128 -18.15 -2.58 4.88
C PRO A 128 -17.56 -1.67 3.79
N ASN A 129 -17.78 -2.03 2.52
CA ASN A 129 -17.31 -1.26 1.38
C ASN A 129 -17.86 0.19 1.38
N GLY A 130 -17.12 1.11 0.77
CA GLY A 130 -17.58 2.45 0.45
C GLY A 130 -17.69 3.40 1.65
N GLN A 131 -16.92 3.22 2.72
CA GLN A 131 -17.07 3.98 3.95
C GLN A 131 -15.93 4.95 4.24
N LEU A 132 -16.28 6.10 4.81
CA LEU A 132 -15.35 6.97 5.53
C LEU A 132 -15.26 6.52 6.99
N ILE A 133 -14.02 6.30 7.46
CA ILE A 133 -13.71 5.87 8.84
C ILE A 133 -12.80 6.91 9.48
N PHE A 134 -13.12 7.35 10.69
CA PHE A 134 -12.34 8.36 11.39
C PHE A 134 -12.38 8.20 12.92
N GLY A 135 -11.33 8.72 13.60
CA GLY A 135 -11.26 8.81 15.06
C GLY A 135 -10.36 7.78 15.73
N ALA A 136 -10.19 7.91 17.05
CA ALA A 136 -9.42 6.98 17.90
C ALA A 136 -10.20 6.73 19.20
N PRO A 137 -10.93 5.59 19.35
CA PRO A 137 -11.06 4.51 18.37
C PRO A 137 -11.88 4.94 17.13
N ALA A 138 -11.48 4.40 15.98
CA ALA A 138 -12.10 4.73 14.70
C ALA A 138 -13.52 4.16 14.56
N LYS A 139 -14.39 4.93 13.90
CA LYS A 139 -15.76 4.55 13.61
C LYS A 139 -16.11 4.87 12.17
N VAL A 140 -17.05 4.12 11.61
CA VAL A 140 -17.69 4.49 10.35
C VAL A 140 -18.48 5.78 10.57
N VAL A 141 -18.21 6.79 9.73
CA VAL A 141 -18.84 8.12 9.81
C VAL A 141 -19.99 8.24 8.82
N ARG A 142 -19.73 7.85 7.56
CA ARG A 142 -20.69 7.90 6.46
C ARG A 142 -20.17 7.14 5.24
N PRO A 143 -21.04 6.87 4.25
CA PRO A 143 -20.56 6.46 2.92
C PRO A 143 -19.69 7.54 2.28
N LEU A 144 -18.78 7.13 1.39
CA LEU A 144 -18.00 8.05 0.55
C LEU A 144 -18.90 8.71 -0.52
N THR A 145 -18.53 9.92 -0.92
CA THR A 145 -19.13 10.59 -2.08
C THR A 145 -18.51 10.09 -3.38
N ASP A 146 -19.16 10.40 -4.53
CA ASP A 146 -18.61 10.01 -5.84
C ASP A 146 -17.26 10.68 -6.12
N GLU A 147 -17.04 11.92 -5.65
CA GLU A 147 -15.76 12.62 -5.76
C GLU A 147 -14.67 11.95 -4.91
N GLU A 148 -15.02 11.48 -3.71
CA GLU A 148 -14.09 10.74 -2.87
C GLU A 148 -13.73 9.39 -3.48
N LEU A 149 -14.70 8.67 -4.07
CA LEU A 149 -14.46 7.43 -4.80
C LEU A 149 -13.55 7.63 -6.02
N ALA A 150 -13.77 8.71 -6.78
CA ALA A 150 -12.89 9.08 -7.90
C ALA A 150 -11.48 9.43 -7.41
N PHE A 151 -11.36 10.14 -6.28
CA PHE A 151 -10.08 10.49 -5.68
C PHE A 151 -9.25 9.27 -5.25
N LEU A 152 -9.87 8.19 -4.76
CA LEU A 152 -9.15 6.95 -4.41
C LEU A 152 -8.37 6.41 -5.61
N LYS A 153 -9.02 6.31 -6.77
CA LYS A 153 -8.41 5.82 -8.00
C LYS A 153 -7.29 6.74 -8.48
N LYS A 154 -7.55 8.05 -8.48
CA LYS A 154 -6.56 9.07 -8.89
C LYS A 154 -5.33 9.05 -7.98
N SER A 155 -5.52 8.92 -6.67
CA SER A 155 -4.41 8.84 -5.71
C SER A 155 -3.47 7.66 -6.00
N ALA A 156 -4.02 6.47 -6.24
CA ALA A 156 -3.22 5.31 -6.58
C ALA A 156 -2.48 5.47 -7.92
N ALA A 157 -3.16 5.99 -8.94
CA ALA A 157 -2.58 6.23 -10.27
C ALA A 157 -1.40 7.23 -10.21
N ASN A 158 -1.55 8.36 -9.50
CA ASN A 158 -0.48 9.33 -9.33
C ASN A 158 0.79 8.67 -8.75
N TYR A 159 0.65 7.81 -7.74
CA TYR A 159 1.79 7.11 -7.15
C TYR A 159 2.43 6.05 -8.06
N VAL A 160 1.69 5.53 -9.03
CA VAL A 160 2.29 4.69 -10.09
C VAL A 160 3.20 5.55 -10.97
N GLU A 161 2.76 6.73 -11.40
CA GLU A 161 3.54 7.67 -12.19
C GLU A 161 4.79 8.15 -11.41
N ASP A 162 4.59 8.63 -10.18
CA ASP A 162 5.70 9.06 -9.31
C ASP A 162 6.74 7.94 -9.12
N ALA A 163 6.28 6.71 -8.89
CA ALA A 163 7.16 5.56 -8.67
C ALA A 163 7.99 5.22 -9.92
N MET A 164 7.43 5.36 -11.12
CA MET A 164 8.15 5.15 -12.39
C MET A 164 9.26 6.19 -12.55
N GLU A 165 8.99 7.45 -12.22
CA GLU A 165 9.98 8.51 -12.27
C GLU A 165 11.15 8.21 -11.30
N TYR A 166 10.85 7.89 -10.04
CA TYR A 166 11.87 7.51 -9.05
C TYR A 166 12.63 6.23 -9.42
N TYR A 167 11.95 5.27 -10.03
CA TYR A 167 12.61 4.04 -10.52
C TYR A 167 13.73 4.36 -11.50
N CYS A 168 13.48 5.27 -12.45
CA CYS A 168 14.47 5.73 -13.40
C CYS A 168 15.67 6.42 -12.74
N TYR A 169 15.44 7.24 -11.71
CA TYR A 169 16.53 7.88 -10.97
C TYR A 169 17.39 6.91 -10.19
N VAL A 170 16.81 5.86 -9.62
CA VAL A 170 17.52 4.89 -8.78
C VAL A 170 18.24 3.83 -9.60
N HIS A 171 17.64 3.37 -10.70
CA HIS A 171 18.13 2.23 -11.48
C HIS A 171 18.72 2.62 -12.85
N GLY A 172 18.54 3.87 -13.28
CA GLY A 172 18.89 4.36 -14.61
C GLY A 172 17.86 3.95 -15.68
N PRO A 173 17.84 4.67 -16.83
CA PRO A 173 16.80 4.49 -17.87
C PRO A 173 16.87 3.15 -18.63
N SER A 174 17.95 2.37 -18.46
CA SER A 174 18.19 1.13 -19.22
C SER A 174 17.50 -0.13 -18.67
N ARG A 175 16.73 -0.04 -17.56
CA ARG A 175 16.03 -1.19 -16.97
C ARG A 175 14.53 -1.22 -17.21
N LEU A 176 13.93 -0.11 -17.61
CA LEU A 176 12.61 -0.14 -18.22
C LEU A 176 12.87 -0.52 -19.68
N GLY A 177 12.46 -1.71 -20.11
CA GLY A 177 12.60 -2.14 -21.51
C GLY A 177 12.11 -1.05 -22.45
N ASP A 178 12.61 -1.04 -23.72
CA ASP A 178 12.32 -0.05 -24.78
C ASP A 178 10.83 0.07 -25.16
N ASP A 179 9.92 -0.34 -24.33
CA ASP A 179 8.47 -0.25 -24.55
C ASP A 179 7.96 1.14 -24.13
N LYS A 180 8.35 2.13 -24.93
CA LYS A 180 7.83 3.51 -24.85
C LYS A 180 6.40 3.65 -25.33
N THR A 181 5.74 2.55 -25.71
CA THR A 181 4.39 2.58 -26.27
C THR A 181 3.29 2.83 -25.23
N ASP A 182 3.57 2.61 -23.93
CA ASP A 182 2.57 2.82 -22.88
C ASP A 182 2.58 4.24 -22.28
N LEU A 183 3.51 5.11 -22.67
CA LEU A 183 3.64 6.46 -22.11
C LEU A 183 2.98 7.57 -22.98
N GLU A 184 2.59 7.27 -24.22
CA GLU A 184 2.02 8.29 -25.12
C GLU A 184 0.51 8.52 -24.92
N ASP A 185 -0.19 7.65 -24.20
CA ASP A 185 -1.66 7.77 -24.01
C ASP A 185 -2.08 8.67 -22.81
N PHE A 186 -1.16 9.20 -22.03
CA PHE A 186 -1.48 9.98 -20.82
C PHE A 186 -1.17 11.48 -20.92
N SER A 187 -0.59 11.98 -22.05
CA SER A 187 -0.11 13.38 -22.13
C SER A 187 -1.12 14.40 -22.66
N ASP A 188 -2.32 14.02 -23.12
CA ASP A 188 -3.21 14.89 -23.90
C ASP A 188 -4.47 15.42 -23.20
N GLU A 189 -4.62 15.32 -21.90
CA GLU A 189 -5.82 15.86 -21.21
C GLU A 189 -5.58 17.01 -20.23
N HIS A 190 -4.44 17.68 -20.24
CA HIS A 190 -4.25 18.89 -19.41
C HIS A 190 -3.51 19.98 -20.20
N SER A 191 -4.24 20.66 -21.10
CA SER A 191 -3.91 22.00 -21.60
C SER A 191 -5.06 22.95 -21.29
#